data_e8d79f636a698f17f1bf66ed0d0caee7
#
_entry.id   e8d79f636a698f17f1bf66ed0d0caee7
#
_cell.length_a   1.000
_cell.length_b   1.000
_cell.length_c   1.000
_cell.angle_alpha   90.00
_cell.angle_beta   90.00
_cell.angle_gamma   90.00
#
_symmetry.space_group_name_H-M   'P 1'
#
loop_
_entity.id
_entity.type
_entity.pdbx_description
1 polymer ?
#
loop_
_entity_poly.entity_id
_entity_poly.type
_entity_poly.pdbx_seq_one_letter_code
_entity_poly.pdbx_strand_id
1 'polypeptide(L)'
;MASSKERVPVVIVEYDEIAKTIARRIAEIIKERRREGSHAVLGLATGSTPIGIYRELIKMHREEGFDFSDVVTFNLDEYYPMKPESIHSYHRFMRENLFNHINVKPENIHIPKGDVPRDDVEEECEKYEAAIKKAGGIDLQILGIGKTGHIGFNEPGSGADSRTRRIALDTMTRRDAAGDFFGEDNVPTEAITMGVATIMEAREIALVATGEHKAAIIKRAVEGEPDPDVAATYLQQHPNAVFYVDFASAAELTRIRTPWVVGEVKWNREREIDAVIWLGETTGKSVLKLDENDYREHHLSALLARHGKAGPLNGEVFNALIAKIRGRSKLPSGKRVVVFSPHPDDDVISMGGMLNKLHQNKNDITVAYQTSGNIAVFDHEVRRYADFLRRFGNDFDINDSTAGALIEEVEEFLDSKKVGEIDAFPVQVMKRAIREAEAVSGIETFGMRREQARFLNLPFYQTGKVRKDPIGPEDVRIVLDLLEELKPELVFVAGDLSDPHGTHRMCLEAVQQALAKYSGPPPEMWYYRGAWQEWEIAEADVLVPLSEDELRAKKMA
;
A
#
# COMPACT_ATOMS: atom_id res chain seq x y z
N MET A 1 -14.53 30.86 12.23
CA MET A 1 -14.00 29.47 12.23
C MET A 1 -14.49 28.84 10.94
N ALA A 2 -13.59 28.47 10.04
CA ALA A 2 -13.97 27.71 8.84
C ALA A 2 -14.61 26.40 9.30
N SER A 3 -15.78 26.06 8.77
CA SER A 3 -16.44 24.80 9.12
C SER A 3 -15.68 23.67 8.41
N SER A 4 -14.81 23.00 9.13
CA SER A 4 -14.25 21.72 8.64
C SER A 4 -15.41 20.79 8.27
N LYS A 5 -15.32 20.10 7.13
CA LYS A 5 -16.25 19.01 6.83
C LYS A 5 -15.98 17.76 7.66
N GLU A 6 -14.87 17.76 8.38
CA GLU A 6 -14.46 16.65 9.24
C GLU A 6 -15.40 16.55 10.45
N ARG A 7 -15.92 15.37 10.67
CA ARG A 7 -16.87 15.03 11.75
C ARG A 7 -16.20 14.33 12.94
N VAL A 8 -14.92 14.03 12.81
CA VAL A 8 -14.07 13.42 13.83
C VAL A 8 -12.70 14.09 13.78
N PRO A 9 -11.98 14.24 14.90
CA PRO A 9 -10.64 14.80 14.91
C PRO A 9 -9.67 14.03 14.03
N VAL A 10 -8.91 14.75 13.19
CA VAL A 10 -7.87 14.20 12.30
C VAL A 10 -6.54 14.88 12.58
N VAL A 11 -5.54 14.08 12.94
CA VAL A 11 -4.15 14.51 13.15
C VAL A 11 -3.34 14.04 11.95
N ILE A 12 -2.76 15.00 11.21
CA ILE A 12 -1.91 14.74 10.05
C ILE A 12 -0.47 14.97 10.44
N VAL A 13 0.33 13.91 10.43
CA VAL A 13 1.77 13.94 10.76
C VAL A 13 2.50 12.85 9.97
N GLU A 14 3.84 12.90 9.95
CA GLU A 14 4.65 11.85 9.35
C GLU A 14 4.44 10.50 10.04
N TYR A 15 4.61 9.40 9.29
CA TYR A 15 4.37 8.03 9.76
C TYR A 15 5.08 7.71 11.09
N ASP A 16 6.36 8.07 11.21
CA ASP A 16 7.14 7.80 12.42
C ASP A 16 6.64 8.58 13.63
N GLU A 17 6.07 9.77 13.43
CA GLU A 17 5.47 10.56 14.51
C GLU A 17 4.10 10.03 14.93
N ILE A 18 3.33 9.41 14.04
CA ILE A 18 2.10 8.69 14.40
C ILE A 18 2.42 7.59 15.41
N ALA A 19 3.41 6.74 15.07
CA ALA A 19 3.82 5.62 15.91
C ALA A 19 4.27 6.07 17.31
N LYS A 20 5.14 7.08 17.38
CA LYS A 20 5.63 7.65 18.64
C LYS A 20 4.51 8.30 19.46
N THR A 21 3.60 9.02 18.80
CA THR A 21 2.49 9.71 19.47
C THR A 21 1.57 8.71 20.16
N ILE A 22 1.18 7.64 19.46
CA ILE A 22 0.31 6.60 20.02
C ILE A 22 1.02 5.79 21.10
N ALA A 23 2.30 5.43 20.88
CA ALA A 23 3.08 4.71 21.89
C ALA A 23 3.24 5.52 23.19
N ARG A 24 3.47 6.85 23.11
CA ARG A 24 3.50 7.74 24.28
C ARG A 24 2.13 7.77 24.97
N ARG A 25 1.03 7.88 24.22
CA ARG A 25 -0.32 7.87 24.83
C ARG A 25 -0.59 6.56 25.56
N ILE A 26 -0.20 5.41 24.99
CA ILE A 26 -0.27 4.10 25.67
C ILE A 26 0.51 4.13 26.98
N ALA A 27 1.74 4.63 26.98
CA ALA A 27 2.58 4.72 28.17
C ALA A 27 1.98 5.64 29.24
N GLU A 28 1.32 6.75 28.84
CA GLU A 28 0.60 7.64 29.73
C GLU A 28 -0.60 6.91 30.39
N ILE A 29 -1.43 6.23 29.60
CA ILE A 29 -2.57 5.45 30.11
C ILE A 29 -2.11 4.41 31.11
N ILE A 30 -1.05 3.66 30.82
CA ILE A 30 -0.50 2.67 31.76
C ILE A 30 -0.09 3.35 33.08
N LYS A 31 0.57 4.50 33.03
CA LYS A 31 0.96 5.26 34.23
C LYS A 31 -0.26 5.81 34.99
N GLU A 32 -1.28 6.29 34.28
CA GLU A 32 -2.52 6.79 34.86
C GLU A 32 -3.25 5.67 35.61
N ARG A 33 -3.45 4.51 34.98
CA ARG A 33 -4.11 3.35 35.59
C ARG A 33 -3.38 2.83 36.82
N ARG A 34 -2.06 2.76 36.78
CA ARG A 34 -1.25 2.39 37.96
C ARG A 34 -1.42 3.34 39.12
N ARG A 35 -1.50 4.66 38.87
CA ARG A 35 -1.77 5.65 39.95
C ARG A 35 -3.16 5.47 40.58
N GLU A 36 -4.12 5.00 39.77
CA GLU A 36 -5.48 4.67 40.25
C GLU A 36 -5.55 3.31 40.94
N GLY A 37 -4.46 2.56 41.01
CA GLY A 37 -4.41 1.20 41.59
C GLY A 37 -5.09 0.14 40.73
N SER A 38 -5.19 0.42 39.40
CA SER A 38 -5.77 -0.47 38.39
C SER A 38 -4.75 -0.79 37.29
N HIS A 39 -5.13 -1.62 36.34
CA HIS A 39 -4.31 -1.98 35.17
C HIS A 39 -4.85 -1.35 33.89
N ALA A 40 -3.98 -1.13 32.93
CA ALA A 40 -4.38 -0.66 31.61
C ALA A 40 -4.86 -1.81 30.74
N VAL A 41 -5.92 -1.58 29.97
CA VAL A 41 -6.49 -2.53 29.02
C VAL A 41 -6.37 -1.96 27.61
N LEU A 42 -5.60 -2.62 26.76
CA LEU A 42 -5.30 -2.16 25.40
C LEU A 42 -6.01 -3.03 24.35
N GLY A 43 -6.70 -2.40 23.44
CA GLY A 43 -7.24 -3.00 22.24
C GLY A 43 -6.21 -2.93 21.11
N LEU A 44 -5.77 -4.06 20.58
CA LEU A 44 -4.68 -4.15 19.62
C LEU A 44 -5.18 -4.62 18.24
N ALA A 45 -4.53 -4.12 17.19
CA ALA A 45 -4.77 -4.49 15.80
C ALA A 45 -3.62 -5.32 15.23
N THR A 46 -3.86 -5.98 14.10
CA THR A 46 -2.85 -6.69 13.31
C THR A 46 -2.63 -5.99 11.96
N GLY A 47 -1.78 -6.56 11.11
CA GLY A 47 -1.43 -5.99 9.82
C GLY A 47 -0.22 -5.04 9.88
N SER A 48 0.08 -4.37 8.77
CA SER A 48 1.28 -3.52 8.65
C SER A 48 1.20 -2.21 9.44
N THR A 49 0.00 -1.66 9.58
CA THR A 49 -0.25 -0.34 10.18
C THR A 49 0.27 -0.20 11.64
N PRO A 50 -0.03 -1.12 12.59
CA PRO A 50 0.38 -0.96 13.98
C PRO A 50 1.85 -1.34 14.25
N ILE A 51 2.58 -1.89 13.28
CA ILE A 51 3.97 -2.37 13.49
C ILE A 51 4.89 -1.25 14.00
N GLY A 52 4.74 -0.03 13.48
CA GLY A 52 5.52 1.12 13.95
C GLY A 52 5.27 1.40 15.43
N ILE A 53 4.01 1.33 15.88
CA ILE A 53 3.64 1.53 17.29
C ILE A 53 4.27 0.43 18.14
N TYR A 54 4.18 -0.83 17.70
CA TYR A 54 4.77 -1.97 18.43
C TYR A 54 6.29 -1.85 18.57
N ARG A 55 6.98 -1.39 17.54
CA ARG A 55 8.42 -1.11 17.59
C ARG A 55 8.78 -0.04 18.64
N GLU A 56 7.99 1.03 18.72
CA GLU A 56 8.21 2.07 19.74
C GLU A 56 7.94 1.55 21.16
N LEU A 57 6.90 0.73 21.38
CA LEU A 57 6.64 0.09 22.67
C LEU A 57 7.79 -0.87 23.07
N ILE A 58 8.30 -1.67 22.12
CA ILE A 58 9.45 -2.55 22.34
C ILE A 58 10.69 -1.74 22.70
N LYS A 59 10.92 -0.62 22.02
CA LYS A 59 12.02 0.29 22.31
C LYS A 59 11.92 0.87 23.72
N MET A 60 10.73 1.36 24.12
CA MET A 60 10.49 1.83 25.48
C MET A 60 10.79 0.75 26.52
N HIS A 61 10.37 -0.50 26.26
CA HIS A 61 10.67 -1.61 27.17
C HIS A 61 12.17 -1.89 27.28
N ARG A 62 12.87 -2.01 26.14
CA ARG A 62 14.27 -2.44 26.09
C ARG A 62 15.26 -1.37 26.49
N GLU A 63 15.01 -0.12 26.05
CA GLU A 63 15.94 0.99 26.23
C GLU A 63 15.62 1.84 27.47
N GLU A 64 14.32 2.00 27.79
CA GLU A 64 13.86 2.83 28.90
C GLU A 64 13.42 2.03 30.13
N GLY A 65 13.41 0.69 30.03
CA GLY A 65 12.96 -0.20 31.10
C GLY A 65 11.46 -0.09 31.42
N PHE A 66 10.64 0.33 30.42
CA PHE A 66 9.21 0.48 30.65
C PHE A 66 8.56 -0.88 30.90
N ASP A 67 7.79 -0.99 31.98
CA ASP A 67 7.19 -2.24 32.45
C ASP A 67 5.76 -2.39 31.89
N PHE A 68 5.47 -3.54 31.27
CA PHE A 68 4.15 -3.91 30.73
C PHE A 68 3.52 -5.09 31.48
N SER A 69 4.10 -5.53 32.61
CA SER A 69 3.72 -6.80 33.27
C SER A 69 2.28 -6.85 33.79
N ASP A 70 1.65 -5.70 34.05
CA ASP A 70 0.27 -5.56 34.53
C ASP A 70 -0.73 -5.15 33.44
N VAL A 71 -0.26 -4.96 32.19
CA VAL A 71 -1.13 -4.61 31.06
C VAL A 71 -1.94 -5.82 30.63
N VAL A 72 -3.22 -5.60 30.32
CA VAL A 72 -4.12 -6.58 29.68
C VAL A 72 -4.35 -6.18 28.23
N THR A 73 -4.34 -7.13 27.33
CA THR A 73 -4.50 -6.86 25.89
C THR A 73 -5.63 -7.67 25.27
N PHE A 74 -6.39 -7.05 24.36
CA PHE A 74 -7.41 -7.70 23.55
C PHE A 74 -7.16 -7.37 22.07
N ASN A 75 -6.98 -8.40 21.24
CA ASN A 75 -6.89 -8.21 19.79
C ASN A 75 -8.29 -8.12 19.16
N LEU A 76 -8.40 -7.40 18.04
CA LEU A 76 -9.66 -7.19 17.33
C LEU A 76 -10.26 -8.47 16.78
N ASP A 77 -9.41 -9.34 16.24
CA ASP A 77 -9.86 -10.39 15.34
C ASP A 77 -8.86 -11.55 15.20
N GLU A 78 -9.32 -12.61 14.55
CA GLU A 78 -8.53 -13.72 14.02
C GLU A 78 -9.28 -14.35 12.83
N TYR A 79 -8.57 -14.86 11.84
CA TYR A 79 -9.13 -15.67 10.76
C TYR A 79 -9.79 -16.95 11.27
N TYR A 80 -10.83 -17.41 10.56
CA TYR A 80 -11.55 -18.65 10.94
C TYR A 80 -11.82 -19.56 9.73
N PRO A 81 -11.49 -20.87 9.80
CA PRO A 81 -10.73 -21.50 10.88
C PRO A 81 -9.23 -21.18 10.81
N MET A 82 -8.57 -21.01 11.98
CA MET A 82 -7.15 -20.72 12.05
C MET A 82 -6.52 -21.28 13.33
N LYS A 83 -5.44 -22.07 13.17
CA LYS A 83 -4.67 -22.56 14.32
C LYS A 83 -3.66 -21.52 14.79
N PRO A 84 -3.44 -21.36 16.11
CA PRO A 84 -2.51 -20.35 16.65
C PRO A 84 -1.07 -20.49 16.16
N GLU A 85 -0.64 -21.70 15.77
CA GLU A 85 0.71 -21.98 15.27
C GLU A 85 0.89 -21.67 13.78
N SER A 86 -0.21 -21.44 13.05
CA SER A 86 -0.17 -21.10 11.62
C SER A 86 0.65 -19.82 11.42
N ILE A 87 1.41 -19.78 10.31
CA ILE A 87 2.18 -18.59 9.94
C ILE A 87 1.30 -17.40 9.61
N HIS A 88 0.01 -17.63 9.32
CA HIS A 88 -0.97 -16.59 9.00
C HIS A 88 -1.82 -16.18 10.20
N SER A 89 -1.68 -16.87 11.37
CA SER A 89 -2.50 -16.55 12.52
C SER A 89 -2.10 -15.22 13.15
N TYR A 90 -3.07 -14.49 13.65
CA TYR A 90 -2.83 -13.26 14.39
C TYR A 90 -2.21 -13.53 15.77
N HIS A 91 -2.41 -14.72 16.34
CA HIS A 91 -1.66 -15.19 17.49
C HIS A 91 -0.15 -15.17 17.24
N ARG A 92 0.28 -15.75 16.11
CA ARG A 92 1.70 -15.77 15.74
C ARG A 92 2.20 -14.37 15.40
N PHE A 93 1.43 -13.61 14.60
CA PHE A 93 1.76 -12.23 14.26
C PHE A 93 2.07 -11.39 15.50
N MET A 94 1.19 -11.45 16.51
CA MET A 94 1.34 -10.66 17.73
C MET A 94 2.52 -11.10 18.58
N ARG A 95 2.80 -12.40 18.65
CA ARG A 95 4.00 -12.90 19.32
C ARG A 95 5.28 -12.39 18.66
N GLU A 96 5.36 -12.49 17.33
CA GLU A 96 6.55 -12.08 16.57
C GLU A 96 6.79 -10.56 16.57
N ASN A 97 5.72 -9.77 16.55
CA ASN A 97 5.84 -8.32 16.41
C ASN A 97 5.74 -7.54 17.74
N LEU A 98 5.28 -8.15 18.84
CA LEU A 98 5.12 -7.47 20.13
C LEU A 98 5.43 -8.37 21.33
N PHE A 99 4.65 -9.43 21.57
CA PHE A 99 4.61 -10.10 22.86
C PHE A 99 5.90 -10.84 23.24
N ASN A 100 6.68 -11.35 22.29
CA ASN A 100 8.00 -11.93 22.56
C ASN A 100 9.07 -10.89 22.94
N HIS A 101 8.76 -9.61 22.85
CA HIS A 101 9.72 -8.52 23.01
C HIS A 101 9.44 -7.60 24.19
N ILE A 102 8.31 -7.77 24.87
CA ILE A 102 7.88 -7.04 26.06
C ILE A 102 7.46 -8.02 27.14
N ASN A 103 7.26 -7.55 28.38
CA ASN A 103 7.00 -8.42 29.54
C ASN A 103 5.53 -8.54 29.94
N VAL A 104 4.59 -8.42 28.99
CA VAL A 104 3.18 -8.72 29.25
C VAL A 104 3.03 -10.18 29.65
N LYS A 105 2.27 -10.44 30.71
CA LYS A 105 2.03 -11.81 31.17
C LYS A 105 1.14 -12.59 30.21
N PRO A 106 1.44 -13.87 29.94
CA PRO A 106 0.63 -14.67 28.99
C PRO A 106 -0.86 -14.74 29.32
N GLU A 107 -1.23 -14.76 30.61
CA GLU A 107 -2.62 -14.76 31.07
C GLU A 107 -3.38 -13.46 30.80
N ASN A 108 -2.67 -12.39 30.48
CA ASN A 108 -3.22 -11.08 30.16
C ASN A 108 -3.36 -10.84 28.65
N ILE A 109 -2.95 -11.80 27.83
CA ILE A 109 -3.02 -11.69 26.37
C ILE A 109 -4.28 -12.41 25.88
N HIS A 110 -5.20 -11.67 25.29
CA HIS A 110 -6.43 -12.20 24.74
C HIS A 110 -6.48 -11.96 23.23
N ILE A 111 -6.61 -13.02 22.45
CA ILE A 111 -6.79 -13.01 21.00
C ILE A 111 -7.95 -13.96 20.69
N PRO A 112 -8.90 -13.62 19.80
CA PRO A 112 -9.99 -14.52 19.44
C PRO A 112 -9.45 -15.88 18.97
N LYS A 113 -10.07 -16.98 19.39
CA LYS A 113 -9.61 -18.32 19.05
C LYS A 113 -10.19 -18.76 17.71
N GLY A 114 -9.34 -18.84 16.70
CA GLY A 114 -9.70 -19.30 15.36
C GLY A 114 -9.83 -20.82 15.21
N ASP A 115 -9.48 -21.62 16.21
CA ASP A 115 -9.44 -23.08 16.17
C ASP A 115 -10.58 -23.77 16.91
N VAL A 116 -11.55 -23.02 17.45
CA VAL A 116 -12.72 -23.60 18.10
C VAL A 116 -13.66 -24.27 17.11
N PRO A 117 -14.35 -25.37 17.51
CA PRO A 117 -15.39 -25.97 16.70
C PRO A 117 -16.48 -24.97 16.29
N ARG A 118 -17.06 -25.14 15.10
CA ARG A 118 -18.03 -24.19 14.55
C ARG A 118 -19.22 -23.92 15.47
N ASP A 119 -19.68 -24.94 16.14
CA ASP A 119 -20.85 -24.87 17.02
C ASP A 119 -20.55 -24.16 18.37
N ASP A 120 -19.26 -24.05 18.71
CA ASP A 120 -18.81 -23.42 19.96
C ASP A 120 -18.38 -21.95 19.76
N VAL A 121 -18.34 -21.43 18.51
CA VAL A 121 -17.83 -20.09 18.20
C VAL A 121 -18.67 -18.99 18.89
N GLU A 122 -19.97 -19.13 18.94
CA GLU A 122 -20.85 -18.13 19.56
C GLU A 122 -20.58 -18.03 21.07
N GLU A 123 -20.46 -19.16 21.77
CA GLU A 123 -20.10 -19.21 23.20
C GLU A 123 -18.70 -18.62 23.44
N GLU A 124 -17.73 -18.87 22.54
CA GLU A 124 -16.38 -18.29 22.67
C GLU A 124 -16.41 -16.76 22.48
N CYS A 125 -17.22 -16.25 21.54
CA CYS A 125 -17.42 -14.81 21.36
C CYS A 125 -18.05 -14.17 22.61
N GLU A 126 -19.04 -14.82 23.23
CA GLU A 126 -19.63 -14.35 24.51
C GLU A 126 -18.61 -14.34 25.64
N LYS A 127 -17.76 -15.37 25.74
CA LYS A 127 -16.65 -15.40 26.72
C LYS A 127 -15.66 -14.28 26.48
N TYR A 128 -15.37 -13.94 25.22
CA TYR A 128 -14.48 -12.85 24.86
C TYR A 128 -15.04 -11.50 25.32
N GLU A 129 -16.31 -11.22 25.03
CA GLU A 129 -17.02 -10.02 25.51
C GLU A 129 -17.04 -9.95 27.06
N ALA A 130 -17.29 -11.09 27.74
CA ALA A 130 -17.27 -11.15 29.19
C ALA A 130 -15.87 -10.88 29.76
N ALA A 131 -14.81 -11.34 29.11
CA ALA A 131 -13.42 -11.07 29.49
C ALA A 131 -13.08 -9.58 29.39
N ILE A 132 -13.51 -8.89 28.31
CA ILE A 132 -13.34 -7.43 28.15
C ILE A 132 -14.03 -6.68 29.32
N LYS A 133 -15.28 -7.04 29.61
CA LYS A 133 -16.02 -6.43 30.72
C LYS A 133 -15.36 -6.70 32.08
N LYS A 134 -14.89 -7.92 32.31
CA LYS A 134 -14.18 -8.31 33.54
C LYS A 134 -12.88 -7.55 33.73
N ALA A 135 -12.15 -7.25 32.64
CA ALA A 135 -10.93 -6.44 32.67
C ALA A 135 -11.23 -4.94 32.91
N GLY A 136 -12.49 -4.51 32.93
CA GLY A 136 -12.91 -3.12 33.13
C GLY A 136 -13.15 -2.32 31.86
N GLY A 137 -13.18 -2.97 30.70
CA GLY A 137 -13.32 -2.34 29.38
C GLY A 137 -11.99 -1.82 28.82
N ILE A 138 -11.93 -1.57 27.52
CA ILE A 138 -10.72 -1.15 26.80
C ILE A 138 -10.44 0.34 27.06
N ASP A 139 -9.22 0.67 27.45
CA ASP A 139 -8.78 2.06 27.66
C ASP A 139 -8.44 2.77 26.34
N LEU A 140 -7.67 2.11 25.50
CA LEU A 140 -7.34 2.60 24.15
C LEU A 140 -7.46 1.45 23.16
N GLN A 141 -8.28 1.64 22.13
CA GLN A 141 -8.40 0.74 20.99
C GLN A 141 -7.59 1.29 19.81
N ILE A 142 -6.62 0.53 19.33
CA ILE A 142 -5.91 0.82 18.08
C ILE A 142 -6.68 0.18 16.93
N LEU A 143 -6.90 0.93 15.85
CA LEU A 143 -7.56 0.47 14.64
C LEU A 143 -6.71 0.76 13.41
N GLY A 144 -6.73 -0.14 12.44
CA GLY A 144 -6.48 0.16 11.04
C GLY A 144 -7.80 0.39 10.31
N ILE A 145 -7.72 0.70 9.00
CA ILE A 145 -8.88 0.81 8.11
C ILE A 145 -8.65 0.02 6.83
N GLY A 146 -9.59 -0.84 6.47
CA GLY A 146 -9.56 -1.56 5.20
C GLY A 146 -9.94 -0.68 4.00
N LYS A 147 -9.76 -1.17 2.77
CA LYS A 147 -10.16 -0.44 1.55
C LYS A 147 -11.68 -0.23 1.45
N THR A 148 -12.46 -1.16 2.00
CA THR A 148 -13.92 -1.04 2.11
C THR A 148 -14.37 -0.10 3.23
N GLY A 149 -13.44 0.35 4.09
CA GLY A 149 -13.74 1.13 5.28
C GLY A 149 -14.08 0.30 6.51
N HIS A 150 -13.80 -0.99 6.49
CA HIS A 150 -13.96 -1.85 7.65
C HIS A 150 -12.95 -1.52 8.75
N ILE A 151 -13.33 -1.72 10.00
CA ILE A 151 -12.50 -1.68 11.21
C ILE A 151 -12.58 -3.04 11.91
N GLY A 152 -11.42 -3.66 12.26
CA GLY A 152 -11.37 -5.09 12.43
C GLY A 152 -11.85 -5.76 11.15
N PHE A 153 -12.60 -6.85 11.23
CA PHE A 153 -13.31 -7.42 10.07
C PHE A 153 -14.81 -7.04 10.06
N ASN A 154 -15.17 -5.84 10.52
CA ASN A 154 -16.54 -5.35 10.35
C ASN A 154 -16.77 -4.90 8.91
N GLU A 155 -17.03 -5.89 8.04
CA GLU A 155 -17.24 -5.74 6.61
C GLU A 155 -18.50 -4.91 6.29
N PRO A 156 -18.67 -4.42 5.04
CA PRO A 156 -19.86 -3.70 4.61
C PRO A 156 -21.15 -4.38 5.04
N GLY A 157 -22.08 -3.59 5.62
CA GLY A 157 -23.34 -4.08 6.21
C GLY A 157 -23.24 -4.42 7.70
N SER A 158 -22.09 -4.23 8.36
CA SER A 158 -21.97 -4.40 9.80
C SER A 158 -22.70 -3.29 10.55
N GLY A 159 -23.69 -3.67 11.37
CA GLY A 159 -24.48 -2.73 12.16
C GLY A 159 -23.69 -2.10 13.31
N ALA A 160 -24.11 -0.89 13.71
CA ALA A 160 -23.53 -0.16 14.85
C ALA A 160 -23.67 -0.89 16.20
N ASP A 161 -24.63 -1.78 16.31
CA ASP A 161 -24.94 -2.58 17.51
C ASP A 161 -24.23 -3.95 17.53
N SER A 162 -23.45 -4.27 16.49
CA SER A 162 -22.79 -5.57 16.38
C SER A 162 -21.79 -5.82 17.50
N ARG A 163 -21.79 -7.05 18.01
CA ARG A 163 -20.87 -7.56 19.03
C ARG A 163 -19.83 -8.50 18.40
N THR A 164 -18.90 -9.00 19.21
CA THR A 164 -17.93 -10.01 18.79
C THR A 164 -18.66 -11.21 18.18
N ARG A 165 -18.29 -11.56 16.96
CA ARG A 165 -18.96 -12.59 16.18
C ARG A 165 -18.10 -13.17 15.09
N ARG A 166 -18.49 -14.30 14.56
CA ARG A 166 -17.99 -14.83 13.31
C ARG A 166 -18.67 -14.10 12.13
N ILE A 167 -17.89 -13.73 11.12
CA ILE A 167 -18.35 -13.01 9.92
C ILE A 167 -17.73 -13.60 8.68
N ALA A 168 -18.44 -13.52 7.55
CA ALA A 168 -17.89 -13.81 6.24
C ALA A 168 -17.04 -12.62 5.76
N LEU A 169 -15.86 -12.91 5.19
CA LEU A 169 -14.97 -11.88 4.64
C LEU A 169 -15.42 -11.47 3.24
N ASP A 170 -15.39 -10.17 2.99
CA ASP A 170 -15.64 -9.61 1.66
C ASP A 170 -14.59 -10.07 0.65
N THR A 171 -14.99 -10.17 -0.61
CA THR A 171 -14.10 -10.58 -1.70
C THR A 171 -12.89 -9.64 -1.83
N MET A 172 -13.10 -8.32 -1.64
CA MET A 172 -12.01 -7.34 -1.70
C MET A 172 -11.02 -7.54 -0.54
N THR A 173 -11.52 -7.80 0.67
CA THR A 173 -10.69 -8.13 1.84
C THR A 173 -9.85 -9.38 1.61
N ARG A 174 -10.45 -10.44 1.03
CA ARG A 174 -9.73 -11.65 0.67
C ARG A 174 -8.66 -11.41 -0.41
N ARG A 175 -8.98 -10.62 -1.43
CA ARG A 175 -8.00 -10.23 -2.46
C ARG A 175 -6.83 -9.42 -1.90
N ASP A 176 -7.11 -8.49 -0.99
CA ASP A 176 -6.05 -7.71 -0.33
C ASP A 176 -5.14 -8.60 0.53
N ALA A 177 -5.68 -9.65 1.15
CA ALA A 177 -4.91 -10.62 1.93
C ALA A 177 -4.24 -11.71 1.07
N ALA A 178 -4.59 -11.83 -0.21
CA ALA A 178 -4.11 -12.92 -1.08
C ALA A 178 -2.59 -13.04 -1.13
N GLY A 179 -1.88 -11.91 -1.10
CA GLY A 179 -0.42 -11.89 -1.03
C GLY A 179 0.12 -12.57 0.22
N ASP A 180 -0.47 -12.29 1.39
CA ASP A 180 -0.06 -12.86 2.67
C ASP A 180 -0.37 -14.37 2.76
N PHE A 181 -1.35 -14.85 2.01
CA PHE A 181 -1.77 -16.26 1.97
C PHE A 181 -1.28 -17.02 0.73
N PHE A 182 -0.42 -16.42 -0.11
CA PHE A 182 0.09 -17.03 -1.34
C PHE A 182 -1.01 -17.45 -2.32
N GLY A 183 -2.09 -16.69 -2.38
CA GLY A 183 -3.23 -16.87 -3.27
C GLY A 183 -4.57 -16.61 -2.60
N GLU A 184 -5.54 -16.06 -3.33
CA GLU A 184 -6.88 -15.73 -2.83
C GLU A 184 -7.64 -16.97 -2.31
N ASP A 185 -7.46 -18.12 -2.97
CA ASP A 185 -8.11 -19.38 -2.58
C ASP A 185 -7.63 -19.92 -1.22
N ASN A 186 -6.46 -19.51 -0.78
CA ASN A 186 -5.88 -19.89 0.51
C ASN A 186 -6.34 -18.99 1.67
N VAL A 187 -6.92 -17.82 1.36
CA VAL A 187 -7.43 -16.91 2.39
C VAL A 187 -8.71 -17.51 2.99
N PRO A 188 -8.81 -17.64 4.31
CA PRO A 188 -10.05 -18.08 4.95
C PRO A 188 -11.24 -17.21 4.50
N THR A 189 -12.40 -17.82 4.38
CA THR A 189 -13.63 -17.12 3.96
C THR A 189 -14.35 -16.44 5.11
N GLU A 190 -13.94 -16.72 6.35
CA GLU A 190 -14.57 -16.24 7.57
C GLU A 190 -13.51 -15.73 8.56
N ALA A 191 -13.93 -14.93 9.50
CA ALA A 191 -13.13 -14.46 10.63
C ALA A 191 -13.99 -14.32 11.89
N ILE A 192 -13.34 -14.26 13.06
CA ILE A 192 -13.97 -13.84 14.33
C ILE A 192 -13.46 -12.43 14.59
N THR A 193 -14.37 -11.48 14.83
CA THR A 193 -14.01 -10.06 15.02
C THR A 193 -14.83 -9.40 16.10
N MET A 194 -14.22 -8.48 16.86
CA MET A 194 -14.96 -7.55 17.70
C MET A 194 -15.96 -6.79 16.84
N GLY A 195 -17.20 -6.67 17.33
CA GLY A 195 -18.21 -5.87 16.67
C GLY A 195 -18.01 -4.36 16.83
N VAL A 196 -18.75 -3.58 16.03
CA VAL A 196 -18.70 -2.11 16.08
C VAL A 196 -19.04 -1.61 17.49
N ALA A 197 -20.11 -2.12 18.11
CA ALA A 197 -20.48 -1.71 19.47
C ALA A 197 -19.39 -2.02 20.51
N THR A 198 -18.72 -3.17 20.39
CA THR A 198 -17.61 -3.54 21.28
C THR A 198 -16.44 -2.58 21.14
N ILE A 199 -16.10 -2.19 19.91
CA ILE A 199 -15.06 -1.19 19.61
C ILE A 199 -15.47 0.18 20.17
N MET A 200 -16.70 0.60 19.95
CA MET A 200 -17.24 1.90 20.39
C MET A 200 -17.36 2.03 21.92
N GLU A 201 -17.29 0.96 22.67
CA GLU A 201 -17.25 0.97 24.15
C GLU A 201 -15.85 1.27 24.71
N ALA A 202 -14.79 1.34 23.89
CA ALA A 202 -13.46 1.77 24.32
C ALA A 202 -13.50 3.22 24.84
N ARG A 203 -12.63 3.58 25.78
CA ARG A 203 -12.57 4.97 26.29
C ARG A 203 -11.93 5.93 25.32
N GLU A 204 -10.93 5.46 24.60
CA GLU A 204 -10.24 6.18 23.51
C GLU A 204 -10.08 5.26 22.30
N ILE A 205 -10.15 5.84 21.12
CA ILE A 205 -9.92 5.13 19.85
C ILE A 205 -8.89 5.88 19.03
N ALA A 206 -7.84 5.17 18.62
CA ALA A 206 -6.83 5.66 17.69
C ALA A 206 -6.93 4.86 16.38
N LEU A 207 -7.57 5.44 15.36
CA LEU A 207 -7.52 4.88 14.01
C LEU A 207 -6.28 5.40 13.29
N VAL A 208 -5.50 4.48 12.72
CA VAL A 208 -4.28 4.79 11.98
C VAL A 208 -4.44 4.42 10.52
N ALA A 209 -4.08 5.34 9.63
CA ALA A 209 -4.02 5.06 8.20
C ALA A 209 -2.83 5.79 7.56
N THR A 210 -2.14 5.10 6.67
CA THR A 210 -0.99 5.64 5.94
C THR A 210 -1.01 5.23 4.48
N GLY A 211 -0.47 6.10 3.64
CA GLY A 211 -0.37 5.87 2.20
C GLY A 211 -1.59 6.34 1.41
N GLU A 212 -1.32 6.79 0.22
CA GLU A 212 -2.27 7.44 -0.69
C GLU A 212 -3.45 6.53 -1.07
N HIS A 213 -3.22 5.20 -1.10
CA HIS A 213 -4.27 4.20 -1.36
C HIS A 213 -5.40 4.20 -0.30
N LYS A 214 -5.19 4.86 0.85
CA LYS A 214 -6.22 5.06 1.89
C LYS A 214 -6.94 6.41 1.77
N ALA A 215 -6.49 7.33 0.93
CA ALA A 215 -7.00 8.70 0.91
C ALA A 215 -8.52 8.79 0.69
N ALA A 216 -9.04 8.07 -0.31
CA ALA A 216 -10.46 8.08 -0.62
C ALA A 216 -11.32 7.53 0.53
N ILE A 217 -10.89 6.43 1.16
CA ILE A 217 -11.65 5.83 2.26
C ILE A 217 -11.54 6.65 3.55
N ILE A 218 -10.41 7.31 3.81
CA ILE A 218 -10.26 8.26 4.91
C ILE A 218 -11.21 9.44 4.74
N LYS A 219 -11.27 10.04 3.55
CA LYS A 219 -12.25 11.11 3.27
C LYS A 219 -13.68 10.64 3.57
N ARG A 220 -14.06 9.46 3.07
CA ARG A 220 -15.40 8.91 3.29
C ARG A 220 -15.67 8.65 4.77
N ALA A 221 -14.70 8.10 5.51
CA ALA A 221 -14.83 7.80 6.93
C ALA A 221 -14.91 9.07 7.80
N VAL A 222 -14.22 10.15 7.41
CA VAL A 222 -14.10 11.39 8.20
C VAL A 222 -15.18 12.41 7.86
N GLU A 223 -15.52 12.57 6.57
CA GLU A 223 -16.40 13.63 6.06
C GLU A 223 -17.79 13.12 5.61
N GLY A 224 -17.92 11.82 5.34
CA GLY A 224 -19.19 11.19 4.94
C GLY A 224 -20.20 11.09 6.10
N GLU A 225 -21.46 10.76 5.78
CA GLU A 225 -22.44 10.39 6.80
C GLU A 225 -22.13 8.99 7.37
N PRO A 226 -22.52 8.70 8.62
CA PRO A 226 -22.47 7.34 9.16
C PRO A 226 -23.18 6.35 8.23
N ASP A 227 -22.45 5.31 7.81
CA ASP A 227 -22.86 4.40 6.75
C ASP A 227 -22.45 2.96 7.13
N PRO A 228 -23.38 1.99 7.23
CA PRO A 228 -23.07 0.59 7.52
C PRO A 228 -22.12 -0.06 6.49
N ASP A 229 -22.06 0.47 5.28
CA ASP A 229 -21.13 0.00 4.26
C ASP A 229 -19.69 0.50 4.49
N VAL A 230 -19.50 1.44 5.42
CA VAL A 230 -18.19 1.97 5.85
C VAL A 230 -18.15 2.05 7.36
N ALA A 231 -17.89 0.94 8.02
CA ALA A 231 -17.94 0.83 9.48
C ALA A 231 -17.10 1.90 10.21
N ALA A 232 -15.98 2.36 9.63
CA ALA A 232 -15.17 3.44 10.19
C ALA A 232 -15.94 4.76 10.36
N THR A 233 -17.05 4.99 9.63
CA THR A 233 -17.87 6.20 9.79
C THR A 233 -18.56 6.29 11.14
N TYR A 234 -18.82 5.16 11.80
CA TYR A 234 -19.41 5.15 13.14
C TYR A 234 -18.52 5.81 14.19
N LEU A 235 -17.20 5.83 13.97
CA LEU A 235 -16.25 6.49 14.87
C LEU A 235 -16.47 8.00 15.00
N GLN A 236 -17.18 8.63 14.06
CA GLN A 236 -17.61 10.03 14.17
C GLN A 236 -18.52 10.30 15.39
N GLN A 237 -19.18 9.25 15.88
CA GLN A 237 -20.09 9.35 17.05
C GLN A 237 -19.37 9.06 18.38
N HIS A 238 -18.09 8.65 18.33
CA HIS A 238 -17.33 8.35 19.53
C HIS A 238 -16.70 9.64 20.11
N PRO A 239 -16.84 9.92 21.41
CA PRO A 239 -16.39 11.19 22.01
C PRO A 239 -14.86 11.39 21.97
N ASN A 240 -14.09 10.32 21.95
CA ASN A 240 -12.64 10.32 22.04
C ASN A 240 -11.98 9.49 20.93
N ALA A 241 -12.56 9.45 19.72
CA ALA A 241 -11.91 8.87 18.56
C ALA A 241 -11.06 9.91 17.85
N VAL A 242 -9.86 9.50 17.43
CA VAL A 242 -8.94 10.35 16.65
C VAL A 242 -8.39 9.54 15.48
N PHE A 243 -8.40 10.12 14.30
CA PHE A 243 -7.76 9.58 13.10
C PHE A 243 -6.34 10.12 12.99
N TYR A 244 -5.35 9.27 13.08
CA TYR A 244 -3.94 9.59 12.86
C TYR A 244 -3.56 9.16 11.45
N VAL A 245 -3.24 10.12 10.60
CA VAL A 245 -3.01 9.90 9.18
C VAL A 245 -1.72 10.58 8.73
N ASP A 246 -1.07 10.03 7.70
CA ASP A 246 0.03 10.71 7.03
C ASP A 246 -0.50 11.66 5.94
N PHE A 247 0.39 12.48 5.36
CA PHE A 247 0.00 13.41 4.32
C PHE A 247 -0.60 12.72 3.10
N ALA A 248 -0.10 11.53 2.77
CA ALA A 248 -0.59 10.75 1.62
C ALA A 248 -2.01 10.24 1.84
N SER A 249 -2.32 9.65 2.99
CA SER A 249 -3.67 9.18 3.32
C SER A 249 -4.67 10.32 3.62
N ALA A 250 -4.17 11.54 3.90
CA ALA A 250 -5.00 12.74 4.06
C ALA A 250 -5.28 13.48 2.75
N ALA A 251 -4.64 13.11 1.63
CA ALA A 251 -4.61 13.89 0.40
C ALA A 251 -6.00 14.26 -0.15
N GLU A 252 -7.00 13.39 0.03
CA GLU A 252 -8.36 13.60 -0.45
C GLU A 252 -9.26 14.41 0.52
N LEU A 253 -8.82 14.67 1.76
CA LEU A 253 -9.62 15.48 2.70
C LEU A 253 -9.89 16.86 2.10
N THR A 254 -11.11 17.37 2.27
CA THR A 254 -11.54 18.64 1.68
C THR A 254 -10.61 19.80 2.08
N ARG A 255 -10.13 19.84 3.33
CA ARG A 255 -9.19 20.89 3.78
C ARG A 255 -7.80 20.81 3.13
N ILE A 256 -7.45 19.65 2.56
CA ILE A 256 -6.17 19.44 1.85
C ILE A 256 -6.38 19.61 0.35
N ARG A 257 -7.31 18.84 -0.24
CA ARG A 257 -7.55 18.78 -1.69
C ARG A 257 -8.20 20.04 -2.25
N THR A 258 -9.19 20.58 -1.55
CA THR A 258 -9.99 21.71 -1.98
C THR A 258 -10.22 22.71 -0.85
N PRO A 259 -9.14 23.28 -0.28
CA PRO A 259 -9.22 24.11 0.94
C PRO A 259 -10.13 25.34 0.78
N TRP A 260 -10.31 25.85 -0.44
CA TRP A 260 -11.20 26.98 -0.74
C TRP A 260 -12.69 26.69 -0.48
N VAL A 261 -13.07 25.42 -0.37
CA VAL A 261 -14.44 25.01 -0.05
C VAL A 261 -14.75 25.19 1.44
N VAL A 262 -13.74 25.12 2.31
CA VAL A 262 -13.90 25.11 3.77
C VAL A 262 -13.32 26.34 4.47
N GLY A 263 -12.52 27.18 3.78
CA GLY A 263 -11.92 28.34 4.44
C GLY A 263 -11.14 29.28 3.52
N GLU A 264 -10.46 30.23 4.16
CA GLU A 264 -9.56 31.14 3.45
C GLU A 264 -8.30 30.40 2.98
N VAL A 265 -7.87 30.72 1.78
CA VAL A 265 -6.70 30.11 1.13
C VAL A 265 -5.64 31.15 0.86
N LYS A 266 -4.40 30.85 1.18
CA LYS A 266 -3.24 31.60 0.67
C LYS A 266 -2.96 31.13 -0.75
N TRP A 267 -3.37 31.92 -1.73
CA TRP A 267 -3.21 31.62 -3.14
C TRP A 267 -1.76 31.75 -3.59
N ASN A 268 -1.24 30.70 -4.20
CA ASN A 268 -0.02 30.67 -4.99
C ASN A 268 -0.35 30.10 -6.38
N ARG A 269 0.61 30.10 -7.28
CA ARG A 269 0.38 29.68 -8.67
C ARG A 269 -0.11 28.23 -8.79
N GLU A 270 0.44 27.34 -8.01
CA GLU A 270 0.08 25.91 -7.98
C GLU A 270 -1.40 25.75 -7.58
N ARG A 271 -1.80 26.30 -6.45
CA ARG A 271 -3.19 26.25 -5.98
C ARG A 271 -4.19 26.94 -6.90
N GLU A 272 -3.78 27.97 -7.63
CA GLU A 272 -4.62 28.59 -8.65
C GLU A 272 -4.89 27.63 -9.80
N ILE A 273 -3.87 26.89 -10.24
CA ILE A 273 -3.98 25.85 -11.27
C ILE A 273 -4.88 24.71 -10.79
N ASP A 274 -4.62 24.19 -9.58
CA ASP A 274 -5.44 23.12 -8.96
C ASP A 274 -6.91 23.51 -8.87
N ALA A 275 -7.18 24.72 -8.38
CA ALA A 275 -8.55 25.19 -8.22
C ALA A 275 -9.31 25.34 -9.56
N VAL A 276 -8.63 25.77 -10.61
CA VAL A 276 -9.24 25.93 -11.93
C VAL A 276 -9.45 24.58 -12.61
N ILE A 277 -8.51 23.64 -12.46
CA ILE A 277 -8.67 22.26 -12.94
C ILE A 277 -9.84 21.60 -12.22
N TRP A 278 -9.84 21.61 -10.88
CA TRP A 278 -10.92 21.10 -10.07
C TRP A 278 -12.30 21.68 -10.45
N LEU A 279 -12.35 23.00 -10.72
CA LEU A 279 -13.59 23.65 -11.14
C LEU A 279 -14.05 23.10 -12.50
N GLY A 280 -13.13 22.90 -13.44
CA GLY A 280 -13.42 22.29 -14.73
C GLY A 280 -14.00 20.89 -14.59
N GLU A 281 -13.39 20.05 -13.76
CA GLU A 281 -13.83 18.68 -13.46
C GLU A 281 -15.20 18.68 -12.78
N THR A 282 -15.38 19.53 -11.75
CA THR A 282 -16.63 19.62 -10.97
C THR A 282 -17.80 20.06 -11.82
N THR A 283 -17.57 21.01 -12.75
CA THR A 283 -18.62 21.53 -13.64
C THR A 283 -18.79 20.75 -14.95
N GLY A 284 -17.85 19.85 -15.27
CA GLY A 284 -17.78 19.15 -16.56
C GLY A 284 -17.47 20.09 -17.74
N LYS A 285 -16.92 21.31 -17.47
CA LYS A 285 -16.57 22.29 -18.49
C LYS A 285 -15.07 22.27 -18.78
N SER A 286 -14.70 22.49 -20.05
CA SER A 286 -13.30 22.75 -20.35
C SER A 286 -12.84 24.06 -19.70
N VAL A 287 -11.58 24.14 -19.27
CA VAL A 287 -10.98 25.30 -18.58
C VAL A 287 -11.31 26.61 -19.27
N LEU A 288 -11.20 26.68 -20.61
CA LEU A 288 -11.48 27.91 -21.37
C LEU A 288 -12.97 28.32 -21.43
N LYS A 289 -13.88 27.42 -21.01
CA LYS A 289 -15.34 27.69 -20.99
C LYS A 289 -15.88 28.01 -19.59
N LEU A 290 -15.03 28.02 -18.57
CA LEU A 290 -15.41 28.44 -17.24
C LEU A 290 -15.71 29.94 -17.22
N ASP A 291 -16.81 30.33 -16.57
CA ASP A 291 -17.25 31.71 -16.44
C ASP A 291 -17.24 32.17 -14.98
N GLU A 292 -17.52 33.45 -14.75
CA GLU A 292 -17.51 34.05 -13.41
C GLU A 292 -18.55 33.42 -12.46
N ASN A 293 -19.63 32.85 -12.97
CA ASN A 293 -20.65 32.20 -12.15
C ASN A 293 -20.15 30.86 -11.65
N ASP A 294 -19.42 30.09 -12.48
CA ASP A 294 -18.80 28.83 -12.06
C ASP A 294 -17.91 29.05 -10.83
N TYR A 295 -17.07 30.09 -10.85
CA TYR A 295 -16.20 30.44 -9.73
C TYR A 295 -16.99 30.85 -8.48
N ARG A 296 -18.05 31.64 -8.62
CA ARG A 296 -18.86 32.09 -7.49
C ARG A 296 -19.64 30.97 -6.83
N GLU A 297 -20.24 30.09 -7.63
CA GLU A 297 -21.05 28.97 -7.16
C GLU A 297 -20.21 27.89 -6.46
N HIS A 298 -18.89 27.83 -6.77
CA HIS A 298 -18.00 26.80 -6.25
C HIS A 298 -16.93 27.36 -5.27
N HIS A 299 -17.29 28.41 -4.50
CA HIS A 299 -16.45 28.98 -3.43
C HIS A 299 -15.11 29.60 -3.88
N LEU A 300 -14.94 29.92 -5.17
CA LEU A 300 -13.74 30.51 -5.75
C LEU A 300 -13.84 32.04 -5.97
N SER A 301 -14.79 32.70 -5.32
CA SER A 301 -14.97 34.18 -5.44
C SER A 301 -13.72 34.95 -5.05
N ALA A 302 -12.94 34.48 -4.05
CA ALA A 302 -11.70 35.12 -3.64
C ALA A 302 -10.60 35.04 -4.72
N LEU A 303 -10.50 33.88 -5.40
CA LEU A 303 -9.62 33.67 -6.54
C LEU A 303 -10.02 34.59 -7.71
N LEU A 304 -11.31 34.61 -8.04
CA LEU A 304 -11.81 35.50 -9.09
C LEU A 304 -11.53 36.97 -8.78
N ALA A 305 -11.74 37.42 -7.54
CA ALA A 305 -11.48 38.80 -7.14
C ALA A 305 -9.99 39.17 -7.30
N ARG A 306 -9.08 38.26 -7.07
CA ARG A 306 -7.63 38.44 -7.25
C ARG A 306 -7.24 38.70 -8.71
N HIS A 307 -7.89 37.99 -9.65
CA HIS A 307 -7.61 38.10 -11.11
C HIS A 307 -8.57 39.03 -11.87
N GLY A 308 -9.65 39.43 -11.26
CA GLY A 308 -10.65 40.34 -11.83
C GLY A 308 -11.63 39.68 -12.78
N LYS A 309 -11.20 38.79 -13.67
CA LYS A 309 -12.04 38.09 -14.65
C LYS A 309 -11.62 36.62 -14.81
N ALA A 310 -12.56 35.74 -15.12
CA ALA A 310 -12.29 34.33 -15.35
C ALA A 310 -11.44 34.08 -16.61
N GLY A 311 -11.76 34.73 -17.73
CA GLY A 311 -11.11 34.47 -19.02
C GLY A 311 -9.59 34.57 -19.01
N PRO A 312 -8.95 35.62 -18.50
CA PRO A 312 -7.49 35.71 -18.39
C PRO A 312 -6.89 34.58 -17.54
N LEU A 313 -7.46 34.30 -16.36
CA LEU A 313 -7.00 33.20 -15.49
C LEU A 313 -7.12 31.82 -16.18
N ASN A 314 -8.27 31.55 -16.81
CA ASN A 314 -8.49 30.34 -17.60
C ASN A 314 -7.44 30.17 -18.71
N GLY A 315 -7.16 31.26 -19.44
CA GLY A 315 -6.14 31.26 -20.49
C GLY A 315 -4.73 30.95 -19.96
N GLU A 316 -4.38 31.50 -18.83
CA GLU A 316 -3.10 31.24 -18.17
C GLU A 316 -2.97 29.78 -17.70
N VAL A 317 -4.03 29.21 -17.09
CA VAL A 317 -4.03 27.81 -16.65
C VAL A 317 -3.99 26.88 -17.85
N PHE A 318 -4.80 27.15 -18.89
CA PHE A 318 -4.78 26.39 -20.13
C PHE A 318 -3.39 26.38 -20.76
N ASN A 319 -2.73 27.53 -20.87
CA ASN A 319 -1.35 27.60 -21.41
C ASN A 319 -0.35 26.84 -20.55
N ALA A 320 -0.48 26.87 -19.22
CA ALA A 320 0.36 26.08 -18.32
C ALA A 320 0.19 24.56 -18.56
N LEU A 321 -1.04 24.10 -18.77
CA LEU A 321 -1.33 22.69 -19.10
C LEU A 321 -0.76 22.30 -20.47
N ILE A 322 -0.99 23.12 -21.50
CA ILE A 322 -0.43 22.86 -22.85
C ILE A 322 1.11 22.81 -22.83
N ALA A 323 1.75 23.63 -22.00
CA ALA A 323 3.21 23.65 -21.86
C ALA A 323 3.77 22.33 -21.28
N LYS A 324 2.98 21.58 -20.53
CA LYS A 324 3.38 20.25 -20.00
C LYS A 324 3.33 19.14 -21.07
N ILE A 325 2.58 19.33 -22.17
CA ILE A 325 2.39 18.31 -23.18
C ILE A 325 3.67 18.15 -24.02
N ARG A 326 4.22 16.94 -24.01
CA ARG A 326 5.42 16.56 -24.78
C ARG A 326 5.05 15.53 -25.84
N GLY A 327 4.87 15.98 -27.07
CA GLY A 327 4.84 15.09 -28.22
C GLY A 327 6.23 14.49 -28.47
N ARG A 328 6.32 13.43 -29.26
CA ARG A 328 7.56 12.67 -29.52
C ARG A 328 8.78 13.56 -29.82
N SER A 329 8.64 14.61 -30.64
CA SER A 329 9.74 15.51 -31.02
C SER A 329 10.28 16.35 -29.85
N LYS A 330 9.58 16.44 -28.72
CA LYS A 330 10.00 17.19 -27.53
C LYS A 330 10.53 16.27 -26.43
N LEU A 331 10.56 14.96 -26.67
CA LEU A 331 11.11 13.98 -25.74
C LEU A 331 12.61 13.75 -26.01
N PRO A 332 13.37 13.25 -25.02
CA PRO A 332 14.79 12.94 -25.18
C PRO A 332 15.09 12.09 -26.41
N SER A 333 16.23 12.35 -27.05
CA SER A 333 16.68 11.64 -28.25
C SER A 333 18.20 11.41 -28.21
N GLY A 334 18.65 10.22 -28.60
CA GLY A 334 20.06 9.84 -28.66
C GLY A 334 20.78 9.79 -27.32
N LYS A 335 20.03 9.60 -26.22
CA LYS A 335 20.54 9.53 -24.84
C LYS A 335 20.74 8.10 -24.38
N ARG A 336 21.68 7.89 -23.44
CA ARG A 336 21.75 6.67 -22.62
C ARG A 336 20.72 6.76 -21.52
N VAL A 337 19.76 5.85 -21.53
CA VAL A 337 18.59 5.86 -20.64
C VAL A 337 18.53 4.58 -19.83
N VAL A 338 18.37 4.69 -18.54
CA VAL A 338 18.02 3.55 -17.67
C VAL A 338 16.61 3.75 -17.12
N VAL A 339 15.77 2.74 -17.32
CA VAL A 339 14.42 2.66 -16.73
C VAL A 339 14.47 1.63 -15.63
N PHE A 340 14.34 2.06 -14.38
CA PHE A 340 14.21 1.15 -13.25
C PHE A 340 12.75 0.75 -13.08
N SER A 341 12.46 -0.54 -13.27
CA SER A 341 11.15 -1.16 -13.09
C SER A 341 11.18 -1.96 -11.79
N PRO A 342 10.37 -1.60 -10.76
CA PRO A 342 10.29 -2.35 -9.51
C PRO A 342 9.98 -3.82 -9.72
N HIS A 343 8.95 -4.13 -10.52
CA HIS A 343 8.58 -5.48 -10.93
C HIS A 343 8.67 -5.64 -12.45
N PRO A 344 8.66 -6.89 -12.96
CA PRO A 344 8.74 -7.19 -14.40
C PRO A 344 7.46 -6.86 -15.20
N ASP A 345 6.86 -5.69 -15.02
CA ASP A 345 5.66 -5.19 -15.70
C ASP A 345 5.46 -3.68 -15.52
N ASP A 346 6.04 -3.06 -14.48
CA ASP A 346 5.82 -1.65 -14.14
C ASP A 346 6.27 -0.70 -15.26
N ASP A 347 7.33 -1.03 -16.01
CA ASP A 347 7.81 -0.28 -17.16
C ASP A 347 6.79 -0.22 -18.31
N VAL A 348 6.01 -1.28 -18.51
CA VAL A 348 4.93 -1.35 -19.50
C VAL A 348 3.66 -0.71 -18.96
N ILE A 349 3.22 -1.12 -17.77
CA ILE A 349 1.96 -0.65 -17.17
C ILE A 349 2.00 0.86 -16.94
N SER A 350 3.09 1.37 -16.35
CA SER A 350 3.18 2.77 -15.95
C SER A 350 3.66 3.68 -17.08
N MET A 351 4.67 3.27 -17.85
CA MET A 351 5.29 4.15 -18.84
C MET A 351 5.48 3.55 -20.25
N GLY A 352 4.79 2.46 -20.62
CA GLY A 352 4.98 1.78 -21.90
C GLY A 352 4.82 2.71 -23.11
N GLY A 353 3.88 3.67 -23.06
CA GLY A 353 3.76 4.68 -24.11
C GLY A 353 4.96 5.61 -24.21
N MET A 354 5.54 6.03 -23.07
CA MET A 354 6.77 6.82 -23.03
C MET A 354 7.97 5.99 -23.48
N LEU A 355 8.09 4.75 -22.99
CA LEU A 355 9.16 3.82 -23.35
C LEU A 355 9.22 3.60 -24.86
N ASN A 356 8.06 3.35 -25.51
CA ASN A 356 7.95 3.23 -26.96
C ASN A 356 8.46 4.49 -27.69
N LYS A 357 8.04 5.70 -27.25
CA LYS A 357 8.49 6.96 -27.84
C LYS A 357 10.00 7.21 -27.66
N LEU A 358 10.54 6.86 -26.49
CA LEU A 358 11.99 6.95 -26.23
C LEU A 358 12.77 6.01 -27.16
N HIS A 359 12.28 4.79 -27.38
CA HIS A 359 12.88 3.84 -28.33
C HIS A 359 12.84 4.39 -29.77
N GLN A 360 11.68 4.88 -30.20
CA GLN A 360 11.53 5.51 -31.54
C GLN A 360 12.43 6.74 -31.72
N ASN A 361 12.81 7.44 -30.67
CA ASN A 361 13.74 8.56 -30.65
C ASN A 361 15.22 8.12 -30.63
N LYS A 362 15.49 6.82 -30.81
CA LYS A 362 16.84 6.25 -30.89
C LYS A 362 17.69 6.50 -29.64
N ASN A 363 17.07 6.49 -28.48
CA ASN A 363 17.80 6.42 -27.21
C ASN A 363 18.38 5.00 -27.03
N ASP A 364 19.55 4.93 -26.41
CA ASP A 364 20.12 3.66 -25.92
C ASP A 364 19.51 3.35 -24.57
N ILE A 365 18.51 2.45 -24.56
CA ILE A 365 17.67 2.19 -23.40
C ILE A 365 18.04 0.84 -22.79
N THR A 366 18.20 0.83 -21.47
CA THR A 366 18.23 -0.38 -20.66
C THR A 366 17.07 -0.34 -19.68
N VAL A 367 16.26 -1.40 -19.62
CA VAL A 367 15.24 -1.59 -18.60
C VAL A 367 15.82 -2.50 -17.50
N ALA A 368 15.91 -1.97 -16.29
CA ALA A 368 16.49 -2.63 -15.12
C ALA A 368 15.37 -3.07 -14.18
N TYR A 369 15.02 -4.35 -14.22
CA TYR A 369 14.03 -4.96 -13.34
C TYR A 369 14.65 -5.22 -11.97
N GLN A 370 14.18 -4.53 -10.95
CA GLN A 370 14.81 -4.52 -9.63
C GLN A 370 14.47 -5.79 -8.82
N THR A 371 13.26 -6.31 -8.96
CA THR A 371 12.82 -7.53 -8.28
C THR A 371 12.37 -8.60 -9.28
N SER A 372 12.32 -9.84 -8.83
CA SER A 372 11.90 -10.96 -9.68
C SER A 372 10.38 -11.04 -9.92
N GLY A 373 9.57 -10.40 -9.09
CA GLY A 373 8.12 -10.51 -9.15
C GLY A 373 7.56 -11.95 -8.93
N ASN A 374 8.41 -12.89 -8.51
CA ASN A 374 8.07 -14.32 -8.40
C ASN A 374 6.88 -14.62 -7.49
N ILE A 375 6.63 -13.79 -6.49
CA ILE A 375 5.52 -13.98 -5.53
C ILE A 375 4.16 -13.78 -6.22
N ALA A 376 4.09 -13.04 -7.32
CA ALA A 376 2.87 -12.81 -8.08
C ALA A 376 2.50 -13.99 -9.01
N VAL A 377 3.37 -14.99 -9.18
CA VAL A 377 3.11 -16.14 -10.05
C VAL A 377 2.38 -17.24 -9.27
N PHE A 378 1.22 -17.64 -9.76
CA PHE A 378 0.43 -18.71 -9.15
C PHE A 378 1.02 -20.10 -9.38
N ASP A 379 0.79 -21.01 -8.46
CA ASP A 379 1.29 -22.37 -8.52
C ASP A 379 0.77 -23.15 -9.74
N HIS A 380 -0.45 -22.88 -10.19
CA HIS A 380 -1.00 -23.51 -11.40
C HIS A 380 -0.25 -23.10 -12.69
N GLU A 381 0.32 -21.90 -12.72
CA GLU A 381 1.16 -21.46 -13.83
C GLU A 381 2.47 -22.25 -13.86
N VAL A 382 3.11 -22.44 -12.70
CA VAL A 382 4.29 -23.27 -12.58
C VAL A 382 4.00 -24.69 -13.09
N ARG A 383 2.86 -25.29 -12.70
CA ARG A 383 2.43 -26.61 -13.20
C ARG A 383 2.24 -26.63 -14.72
N ARG A 384 1.65 -25.59 -15.29
CA ARG A 384 1.47 -25.45 -16.74
C ARG A 384 2.81 -25.48 -17.49
N TYR A 385 3.80 -24.73 -16.99
CA TYR A 385 5.13 -24.71 -17.60
C TYR A 385 5.91 -26.01 -17.35
N ALA A 386 5.78 -26.63 -16.19
CA ALA A 386 6.36 -27.95 -15.91
C ALA A 386 5.82 -29.02 -16.86
N ASP A 387 4.50 -29.08 -17.06
CA ASP A 387 3.85 -29.99 -18.01
C ASP A 387 4.29 -29.72 -19.46
N PHE A 388 4.39 -28.44 -19.85
CA PHE A 388 4.92 -28.07 -21.16
C PHE A 388 6.35 -28.57 -21.37
N LEU A 389 7.26 -28.34 -20.43
CA LEU A 389 8.65 -28.78 -20.52
C LEU A 389 8.75 -30.31 -20.62
N ARG A 390 7.94 -31.03 -19.85
CA ARG A 390 7.89 -32.49 -19.89
C ARG A 390 7.42 -33.00 -21.24
N ARG A 391 6.33 -32.49 -21.79
CA ARG A 391 5.80 -32.89 -23.11
C ARG A 391 6.80 -32.57 -24.21
N PHE A 392 7.33 -31.37 -24.20
CA PHE A 392 8.34 -30.95 -25.17
C PHE A 392 9.59 -31.83 -25.12
N GLY A 393 10.10 -32.17 -23.93
CA GLY A 393 11.22 -33.08 -23.75
C GLY A 393 10.94 -34.46 -24.32
N ASN A 394 9.74 -35.01 -24.08
CA ASN A 394 9.31 -36.31 -24.59
C ASN A 394 9.19 -36.33 -26.13
N ASP A 395 8.61 -35.28 -26.72
CA ASP A 395 8.38 -35.20 -28.17
C ASP A 395 9.70 -35.08 -28.99
N PHE A 396 10.74 -34.54 -28.37
CA PHE A 396 12.05 -34.33 -29.02
C PHE A 396 13.16 -35.24 -28.47
N ASP A 397 12.83 -36.27 -27.67
CA ASP A 397 13.80 -37.19 -27.03
C ASP A 397 14.91 -36.46 -26.25
N ILE A 398 14.59 -35.29 -25.65
CA ILE A 398 15.51 -34.54 -24.82
C ILE A 398 15.58 -35.19 -23.43
N ASN A 399 16.39 -36.24 -23.32
CA ASN A 399 16.60 -36.98 -22.09
C ASN A 399 17.70 -36.35 -21.23
N ASP A 400 17.43 -35.15 -20.68
CA ASP A 400 18.24 -34.58 -19.58
C ASP A 400 17.68 -35.08 -18.26
N SER A 401 18.36 -36.05 -17.64
CA SER A 401 17.95 -36.62 -16.35
C SER A 401 17.88 -35.60 -15.24
N THR A 402 18.68 -34.50 -15.35
CA THR A 402 18.71 -33.40 -14.38
C THR A 402 17.46 -32.53 -14.50
N ALA A 403 17.07 -32.17 -15.73
CA ALA A 403 15.86 -31.38 -15.96
C ALA A 403 14.60 -32.16 -15.56
N GLY A 404 14.53 -33.46 -15.88
CA GLY A 404 13.44 -34.35 -15.46
C GLY A 404 13.30 -34.42 -13.95
N ALA A 405 14.40 -34.63 -13.24
CA ALA A 405 14.40 -34.70 -11.77
C ALA A 405 13.97 -33.36 -11.11
N LEU A 406 14.38 -32.20 -11.68
CA LEU A 406 13.95 -30.90 -11.19
C LEU A 406 12.45 -30.66 -11.40
N ILE A 407 11.90 -31.10 -12.53
CA ILE A 407 10.46 -30.99 -12.80
C ILE A 407 9.67 -31.88 -11.80
N GLU A 408 10.15 -33.11 -11.53
CA GLU A 408 9.54 -33.99 -10.53
C GLU A 408 9.59 -33.36 -9.13
N GLU A 409 10.74 -32.80 -8.72
CA GLU A 409 10.89 -32.09 -7.43
C GLU A 409 9.90 -30.93 -7.29
N VAL A 410 9.72 -30.14 -8.35
CA VAL A 410 8.76 -29.02 -8.38
C VAL A 410 7.33 -29.54 -8.19
N GLU A 411 6.94 -30.60 -8.91
CA GLU A 411 5.59 -31.17 -8.82
C GLU A 411 5.32 -31.80 -7.46
N GLU A 412 6.25 -32.60 -6.93
CA GLU A 412 6.15 -33.20 -5.60
C GLU A 412 6.00 -32.12 -4.52
N PHE A 413 6.79 -31.04 -4.61
CA PHE A 413 6.65 -29.92 -3.70
C PHE A 413 5.26 -29.29 -3.79
N LEU A 414 4.79 -28.96 -5.00
CA LEU A 414 3.49 -28.32 -5.22
C LEU A 414 2.32 -29.22 -4.80
N ASP A 415 2.45 -30.55 -4.88
CA ASP A 415 1.43 -31.51 -4.44
C ASP A 415 1.35 -31.63 -2.91
N SER A 416 2.48 -31.45 -2.24
CA SER A 416 2.59 -31.53 -0.78
C SER A 416 2.54 -30.17 -0.07
N LYS A 417 2.60 -29.08 -0.83
CA LYS A 417 2.67 -27.70 -0.32
C LYS A 417 1.49 -27.38 0.58
N LYS A 418 1.79 -26.92 1.77
CA LYS A 418 0.80 -26.41 2.72
C LYS A 418 0.51 -24.95 2.46
N VAL A 419 -0.71 -24.54 2.82
CA VAL A 419 -1.09 -23.14 2.78
C VAL A 419 -0.07 -22.30 3.57
N GLY A 420 0.50 -21.29 2.92
CA GLY A 420 1.49 -20.39 3.51
C GLY A 420 2.92 -20.94 3.58
N GLU A 421 3.20 -22.07 2.98
CA GLU A 421 4.56 -22.58 2.88
C GLU A 421 5.36 -21.76 1.85
N ILE A 422 6.59 -21.40 2.22
CA ILE A 422 7.51 -20.71 1.31
C ILE A 422 7.89 -21.66 0.19
N ASP A 423 7.82 -21.19 -1.05
CA ASP A 423 8.19 -21.98 -2.23
C ASP A 423 9.60 -22.58 -2.11
N ALA A 424 9.74 -23.84 -2.48
CA ALA A 424 11.04 -24.46 -2.65
C ALA A 424 11.87 -23.69 -3.70
N PHE A 425 13.18 -23.73 -3.57
CA PHE A 425 14.07 -22.97 -4.46
C PHE A 425 13.81 -23.22 -5.96
N PRO A 426 13.59 -24.48 -6.45
CA PRO A 426 13.27 -24.71 -7.86
C PRO A 426 11.96 -24.04 -8.30
N VAL A 427 10.94 -24.00 -7.45
CA VAL A 427 9.67 -23.32 -7.72
C VAL A 427 9.87 -21.81 -7.81
N GLN A 428 10.65 -21.21 -6.90
CA GLN A 428 10.99 -19.78 -6.94
C GLN A 428 11.73 -19.44 -8.24
N VAL A 429 12.66 -20.29 -8.67
CA VAL A 429 13.41 -20.10 -9.94
C VAL A 429 12.47 -20.18 -11.15
N MET A 430 11.54 -21.15 -11.19
CA MET A 430 10.56 -21.23 -12.28
C MET A 430 9.65 -20.00 -12.32
N LYS A 431 9.13 -19.56 -11.18
CA LYS A 431 8.30 -18.34 -11.07
C LYS A 431 9.05 -17.11 -11.56
N ARG A 432 10.32 -16.96 -11.18
CA ARG A 432 11.18 -15.89 -11.67
C ARG A 432 11.37 -15.96 -13.19
N ALA A 433 11.70 -17.14 -13.73
CA ALA A 433 11.91 -17.32 -15.17
C ALA A 433 10.65 -16.99 -16.00
N ILE A 434 9.46 -17.29 -15.49
CA ILE A 434 8.18 -16.89 -16.10
C ILE A 434 8.11 -15.36 -16.20
N ARG A 435 8.32 -14.64 -15.10
CA ARG A 435 8.24 -13.18 -15.05
C ARG A 435 9.33 -12.52 -15.93
N GLU A 436 10.55 -13.06 -15.95
CA GLU A 436 11.63 -12.57 -16.80
C GLU A 436 11.28 -12.74 -18.30
N ALA A 437 10.65 -13.86 -18.67
CA ALA A 437 10.21 -14.10 -20.03
C ALA A 437 9.08 -13.15 -20.47
N GLU A 438 8.12 -12.88 -19.59
CA GLU A 438 7.03 -11.92 -19.80
C GLU A 438 7.59 -10.51 -19.98
N ALA A 439 8.50 -10.05 -19.12
CA ALA A 439 9.14 -8.74 -19.21
C ALA A 439 9.91 -8.54 -20.52
N VAL A 440 10.66 -9.56 -20.95
CA VAL A 440 11.35 -9.52 -22.25
C VAL A 440 10.35 -9.41 -23.40
N SER A 441 9.28 -10.21 -23.39
CA SER A 441 8.22 -10.15 -24.40
C SER A 441 7.56 -8.77 -24.45
N GLY A 442 7.36 -8.14 -23.29
CA GLY A 442 6.80 -6.79 -23.18
C GLY A 442 7.65 -5.76 -23.92
N ILE A 443 8.95 -5.68 -23.63
CA ILE A 443 9.83 -4.72 -24.31
C ILE A 443 10.03 -5.03 -25.80
N GLU A 444 10.04 -6.31 -26.18
CA GLU A 444 10.15 -6.73 -27.58
C GLU A 444 8.94 -6.25 -28.41
N THR A 445 7.76 -6.12 -27.80
CA THR A 445 6.57 -5.55 -28.45
C THR A 445 6.78 -4.10 -28.91
N PHE A 446 7.66 -3.35 -28.24
CA PHE A 446 8.08 -2.01 -28.66
C PHE A 446 9.26 -2.02 -29.65
N GLY A 447 9.76 -3.18 -30.08
CA GLY A 447 10.89 -3.35 -30.96
C GLY A 447 12.26 -3.26 -30.26
N MET A 448 12.30 -3.30 -28.96
CA MET A 448 13.53 -3.39 -28.18
C MET A 448 14.10 -4.82 -28.24
N ARG A 449 15.38 -4.98 -27.92
CA ARG A 449 16.04 -6.28 -27.93
C ARG A 449 16.11 -6.86 -26.53
N ARG A 450 16.17 -8.19 -26.42
CA ARG A 450 16.28 -8.94 -25.16
C ARG A 450 17.43 -8.45 -24.26
N GLU A 451 18.58 -8.11 -24.87
CA GLU A 451 19.76 -7.66 -24.13
C GLU A 451 19.58 -6.31 -23.44
N GLN A 452 18.52 -5.59 -23.77
CA GLN A 452 18.15 -4.33 -23.12
C GLN A 452 17.38 -4.53 -21.81
N ALA A 453 16.96 -5.76 -21.51
CA ALA A 453 16.43 -6.17 -20.21
C ALA A 453 17.58 -6.59 -19.27
N ARG A 454 17.66 -6.01 -18.09
CA ARG A 454 18.64 -6.35 -17.05
C ARG A 454 17.88 -6.71 -15.76
N PHE A 455 18.05 -7.94 -15.28
CA PHE A 455 17.38 -8.44 -14.08
C PHE A 455 18.34 -8.34 -12.89
N LEU A 456 18.06 -7.43 -11.97
CA LEU A 456 18.93 -7.13 -10.83
C LEU A 456 18.70 -8.10 -9.68
N ASN A 457 17.49 -8.61 -9.51
CA ASN A 457 17.12 -9.57 -8.47
C ASN A 457 17.61 -9.13 -7.09
N LEU A 458 17.28 -7.90 -6.67
CA LEU A 458 17.76 -7.30 -5.44
C LEU A 458 17.49 -8.19 -4.22
N PRO A 459 18.50 -8.46 -3.36
CA PRO A 459 18.42 -9.38 -2.23
C PRO A 459 17.26 -9.12 -1.27
N PHE A 460 16.91 -7.87 -1.02
CA PHE A 460 15.82 -7.51 -0.12
C PHE A 460 14.48 -8.18 -0.48
N TYR A 461 14.28 -8.48 -1.76
CA TYR A 461 13.08 -9.11 -2.29
C TYR A 461 13.19 -10.64 -2.36
N GLN A 462 14.39 -11.20 -2.52
CA GLN A 462 14.65 -12.62 -2.80
C GLN A 462 14.49 -13.54 -1.57
N THR A 463 13.71 -13.14 -0.59
CA THR A 463 13.52 -13.91 0.65
C THR A 463 12.54 -15.08 0.51
N GLY A 464 11.75 -15.12 -0.57
CA GLY A 464 10.62 -16.04 -0.73
C GLY A 464 9.44 -15.73 0.21
N LYS A 465 9.56 -14.70 1.05
CA LYS A 465 8.54 -14.26 2.01
C LYS A 465 7.76 -13.09 1.44
N VAL A 466 6.51 -12.93 1.85
CA VAL A 466 5.72 -11.74 1.53
C VAL A 466 6.34 -10.50 2.16
N ARG A 467 6.77 -10.59 3.42
CA ARG A 467 7.48 -9.50 4.10
C ARG A 467 8.92 -9.41 3.59
N LYS A 468 9.25 -8.26 3.00
CA LYS A 468 10.58 -7.97 2.48
C LYS A 468 11.55 -7.57 3.60
N ASP A 469 12.82 -7.85 3.40
CA ASP A 469 13.87 -7.32 4.25
C ASP A 469 14.10 -5.82 3.94
N PRO A 470 14.63 -5.02 4.87
CA PRO A 470 15.05 -3.65 4.57
C PRO A 470 16.14 -3.62 3.49
N ILE A 471 16.22 -2.50 2.74
CA ILE A 471 17.31 -2.28 1.79
C ILE A 471 18.66 -2.37 2.51
N GLY A 472 19.53 -3.22 1.98
CA GLY A 472 20.87 -3.46 2.50
C GLY A 472 21.97 -2.89 1.59
N PRO A 473 23.22 -2.89 2.06
CA PRO A 473 24.38 -2.42 1.27
C PRO A 473 24.56 -3.15 -0.06
N GLU A 474 24.16 -4.42 -0.12
CA GLU A 474 24.27 -5.25 -1.32
C GLU A 474 23.28 -4.80 -2.41
N ASP A 475 22.02 -4.49 -2.03
CA ASP A 475 21.02 -3.95 -2.94
C ASP A 475 21.53 -2.66 -3.60
N VAL A 476 22.07 -1.76 -2.78
CA VAL A 476 22.64 -0.48 -3.24
C VAL A 476 23.86 -0.70 -4.16
N ARG A 477 24.71 -1.69 -3.83
CA ARG A 477 25.89 -2.02 -4.63
C ARG A 477 25.52 -2.50 -6.04
N ILE A 478 24.53 -3.40 -6.14
CA ILE A 478 24.05 -3.92 -7.44
C ILE A 478 23.55 -2.78 -8.34
N VAL A 479 22.77 -1.86 -7.79
CA VAL A 479 22.27 -0.69 -8.53
C VAL A 479 23.42 0.25 -8.90
N LEU A 480 24.37 0.48 -8.01
CA LEU A 480 25.54 1.32 -8.27
C LEU A 480 26.42 0.74 -9.38
N ASP A 481 26.69 -0.56 -9.33
CA ASP A 481 27.48 -1.25 -10.37
C ASP A 481 26.84 -1.08 -11.77
N LEU A 482 25.51 -1.18 -11.87
CA LEU A 482 24.79 -0.92 -13.12
C LEU A 482 24.94 0.53 -13.58
N LEU A 483 24.82 1.50 -12.67
CA LEU A 483 24.99 2.92 -13.01
C LEU A 483 26.41 3.23 -13.49
N GLU A 484 27.43 2.66 -12.85
CA GLU A 484 28.84 2.82 -13.25
C GLU A 484 29.16 2.13 -14.59
N GLU A 485 28.50 0.98 -14.89
CA GLU A 485 28.61 0.30 -16.19
C GLU A 485 28.00 1.14 -17.31
N LEU A 486 26.74 1.56 -17.14
CA LEU A 486 25.94 2.17 -18.21
C LEU A 486 26.15 3.68 -18.36
N LYS A 487 26.55 4.36 -17.28
CA LYS A 487 26.75 5.82 -17.23
C LYS A 487 25.59 6.59 -17.86
N PRO A 488 24.36 6.41 -17.34
CA PRO A 488 23.17 7.00 -17.93
C PRO A 488 23.20 8.51 -17.90
N GLU A 489 22.58 9.14 -18.90
CA GLU A 489 22.31 10.59 -18.93
C GLU A 489 20.90 10.88 -18.40
N LEU A 490 20.03 9.87 -18.44
CA LEU A 490 18.64 9.97 -18.02
C LEU A 490 18.22 8.69 -17.29
N VAL A 491 17.58 8.84 -16.17
CA VAL A 491 17.09 7.74 -15.35
C VAL A 491 15.60 7.92 -15.08
N PHE A 492 14.81 6.88 -15.33
CA PHE A 492 13.40 6.82 -14.95
C PHE A 492 13.24 5.89 -13.75
N VAL A 493 12.46 6.32 -12.78
CA VAL A 493 12.17 5.57 -11.54
C VAL A 493 10.69 5.62 -11.21
N ALA A 494 10.18 4.56 -10.61
CA ALA A 494 8.82 4.56 -10.12
C ALA A 494 8.68 5.55 -8.96
N GLY A 495 7.83 6.56 -9.15
CA GLY A 495 7.44 7.54 -8.13
C GLY A 495 6.15 7.17 -7.41
N ASP A 496 5.66 5.94 -7.60
CA ASP A 496 4.47 5.41 -6.97
C ASP A 496 4.81 4.93 -5.55
N LEU A 497 4.53 5.78 -4.57
CA LEU A 497 4.79 5.51 -3.15
C LEU A 497 3.56 4.97 -2.41
N SER A 498 2.43 4.83 -3.11
CA SER A 498 1.18 4.29 -2.60
C SER A 498 1.09 2.76 -2.65
N ASP A 499 2.14 2.09 -3.14
CA ASP A 499 2.28 0.64 -3.15
C ASP A 499 2.00 0.05 -1.75
N PRO A 500 0.94 -0.77 -1.59
CA PRO A 500 0.58 -1.35 -0.29
C PRO A 500 1.66 -2.26 0.29
N HIS A 501 2.52 -2.83 -0.55
CA HIS A 501 3.61 -3.74 -0.14
C HIS A 501 4.93 -3.01 0.14
N GLY A 502 5.03 -1.74 -0.21
CA GLY A 502 6.21 -0.90 -0.03
C GLY A 502 7.39 -1.23 -0.96
N THR A 503 7.23 -2.16 -1.92
CA THR A 503 8.31 -2.59 -2.83
C THR A 503 8.79 -1.44 -3.71
N HIS A 504 7.88 -0.65 -4.30
CA HIS A 504 8.23 0.50 -5.14
C HIS A 504 9.04 1.54 -4.37
N ARG A 505 8.64 1.85 -3.14
CA ARG A 505 9.36 2.76 -2.26
C ARG A 505 10.77 2.26 -1.94
N MET A 506 10.91 0.96 -1.63
CA MET A 506 12.21 0.35 -1.36
C MET A 506 13.10 0.32 -2.60
N CYS A 507 12.54 0.03 -3.76
CA CYS A 507 13.25 0.10 -5.05
C CYS A 507 13.76 1.52 -5.34
N LEU A 508 12.93 2.55 -5.12
CA LEU A 508 13.33 3.95 -5.25
C LEU A 508 14.45 4.30 -4.26
N GLU A 509 14.34 3.88 -3.01
CA GLU A 509 15.37 4.10 -1.98
C GLU A 509 16.72 3.50 -2.40
N ALA A 510 16.75 2.28 -2.93
CA ALA A 510 17.97 1.65 -3.42
C ALA A 510 18.63 2.48 -4.55
N VAL A 511 17.84 2.99 -5.49
CA VAL A 511 18.34 3.85 -6.58
C VAL A 511 18.86 5.18 -6.03
N GLN A 512 18.14 5.84 -5.12
CA GLN A 512 18.58 7.10 -4.53
C GLN A 512 19.88 6.96 -3.74
N GLN A 513 20.02 5.90 -2.94
CA GLN A 513 21.25 5.60 -2.21
C GLN A 513 22.44 5.27 -3.15
N ALA A 514 22.18 4.58 -4.27
CA ALA A 514 23.19 4.30 -5.28
C ALA A 514 23.63 5.58 -6.01
N LEU A 515 22.69 6.43 -6.43
CA LEU A 515 22.99 7.72 -7.07
C LEU A 515 23.79 8.65 -6.17
N ALA A 516 23.55 8.64 -4.86
CA ALA A 516 24.33 9.41 -3.90
C ALA A 516 25.81 8.96 -3.81
N LYS A 517 26.12 7.73 -4.22
CA LYS A 517 27.48 7.15 -4.26
C LYS A 517 28.07 7.11 -5.67
N TYR A 518 27.26 7.39 -6.70
CA TYR A 518 27.69 7.33 -8.09
C TYR A 518 28.77 8.35 -8.39
N SER A 519 29.87 7.91 -9.02
CA SER A 519 31.04 8.75 -9.29
C SER A 519 30.97 9.50 -10.62
N GLY A 520 30.06 9.10 -11.51
CA GLY A 520 29.88 9.73 -12.81
C GLY A 520 29.08 11.04 -12.77
N PRO A 521 28.89 11.68 -13.93
CA PRO A 521 28.00 12.84 -14.01
C PRO A 521 26.58 12.48 -13.57
N PRO A 522 25.94 13.26 -12.68
CA PRO A 522 24.60 12.93 -12.20
C PRO A 522 23.61 12.91 -13.37
N PRO A 523 22.84 11.82 -13.55
CA PRO A 523 21.83 11.75 -14.59
C PRO A 523 20.65 12.66 -14.25
N GLU A 524 19.91 13.11 -15.26
CA GLU A 524 18.61 13.70 -15.08
C GLU A 524 17.63 12.61 -14.63
N MET A 525 16.93 12.81 -13.51
CA MET A 525 16.01 11.82 -12.94
C MET A 525 14.56 12.21 -13.19
N TRP A 526 13.80 11.29 -13.77
CA TRP A 526 12.37 11.41 -14.04
C TRP A 526 11.59 10.37 -13.25
N TYR A 527 10.52 10.82 -12.63
CA TYR A 527 9.60 9.95 -11.88
C TYR A 527 8.41 9.60 -12.76
N TYR A 528 7.97 8.35 -12.71
CA TYR A 528 6.75 7.90 -13.35
C TYR A 528 5.81 7.23 -12.34
N ARG A 529 4.51 7.26 -12.63
CA ARG A 529 3.45 6.55 -11.89
C ARG A 529 2.53 5.84 -12.87
N GLY A 530 1.65 4.97 -12.37
CA GLY A 530 0.61 4.31 -13.16
C GLY A 530 0.29 2.88 -12.76
N ALA A 531 1.14 2.23 -11.93
CA ALA A 531 0.87 0.88 -11.45
C ALA A 531 -0.24 0.89 -10.38
N TRP A 532 -0.16 1.81 -9.41
CA TRP A 532 -1.10 1.93 -8.30
C TRP A 532 -1.91 3.22 -8.34
N GLN A 533 -1.30 4.29 -8.80
CA GLN A 533 -1.88 5.62 -8.87
C GLN A 533 -1.18 6.46 -9.93
N GLU A 534 -1.91 7.35 -10.57
CA GLU A 534 -1.34 8.33 -11.50
C GLU A 534 -1.04 9.67 -10.82
N TRP A 535 -0.19 10.48 -11.46
CA TRP A 535 -0.01 11.87 -11.07
C TRP A 535 -1.26 12.68 -11.35
N GLU A 536 -1.61 13.56 -10.42
CA GLU A 536 -2.58 14.61 -10.73
C GLU A 536 -2.07 15.49 -11.87
N ILE A 537 -2.97 15.93 -12.75
CA ILE A 537 -2.63 16.75 -13.93
C ILE A 537 -1.88 18.03 -13.53
N ALA A 538 -2.23 18.60 -12.37
CA ALA A 538 -1.57 19.79 -11.84
C ALA A 538 -0.13 19.50 -11.37
N GLU A 539 0.13 18.35 -10.78
CA GLU A 539 1.44 17.93 -10.26
C GLU A 539 2.39 17.43 -11.35
N ALA A 540 1.87 16.76 -12.37
CA ALA A 540 2.69 16.24 -13.45
C ALA A 540 3.45 17.36 -14.18
N ASP A 541 4.77 17.23 -14.35
CA ASP A 541 5.59 18.14 -15.16
C ASP A 541 5.52 17.84 -16.65
N VAL A 542 5.29 16.58 -17.01
CA VAL A 542 5.25 16.10 -18.38
C VAL A 542 4.02 15.23 -18.62
N LEU A 543 3.22 15.61 -19.60
CA LEU A 543 2.08 14.85 -20.09
C LEU A 543 2.40 14.32 -21.51
N VAL A 544 2.37 13.00 -21.67
CA VAL A 544 2.74 12.34 -22.93
C VAL A 544 1.49 11.83 -23.63
N PRO A 545 1.01 12.49 -24.70
CA PRO A 545 -0.16 12.03 -25.45
C PRO A 545 0.19 10.75 -26.22
N LEU A 546 -0.71 9.78 -26.24
CA LEU A 546 -0.58 8.54 -26.99
C LEU A 546 -1.56 8.55 -28.15
N SER A 547 -1.11 8.08 -29.32
CA SER A 547 -2.00 7.73 -30.43
C SER A 547 -2.71 6.41 -30.14
N GLU A 548 -3.74 6.11 -30.93
CA GLU A 548 -4.45 4.83 -30.82
C GLU A 548 -3.52 3.62 -31.06
N ASP A 549 -2.61 3.72 -32.02
CA ASP A 549 -1.64 2.67 -32.29
C ASP A 549 -0.64 2.48 -31.15
N GLU A 550 -0.17 3.56 -30.52
CA GLU A 550 0.72 3.50 -29.36
C GLU A 550 0.00 2.91 -28.13
N LEU A 551 -1.28 3.26 -27.95
CA LEU A 551 -2.10 2.67 -26.90
C LEU A 551 -2.33 1.17 -27.16
N ARG A 552 -2.57 0.78 -28.40
CA ARG A 552 -2.68 -0.63 -28.80
C ARG A 552 -1.39 -1.39 -28.54
N ALA A 553 -0.23 -0.84 -28.92
CA ALA A 553 1.07 -1.43 -28.63
C ALA A 553 1.29 -1.62 -27.12
N LYS A 554 0.94 -0.61 -26.30
CA LYS A 554 1.02 -0.73 -24.84
C LYS A 554 0.12 -1.83 -24.26
N LYS A 555 -1.08 -2.04 -24.84
CA LYS A 555 -1.99 -3.11 -24.41
C LYS A 555 -1.56 -4.51 -24.85
N MET A 556 -0.73 -4.60 -25.88
CA MET A 556 -0.20 -5.87 -26.38
C MET A 556 1.08 -6.29 -25.65
N ALA A 557 1.84 -5.33 -25.14
CA ALA A 557 3.03 -5.55 -24.32
C ALA A 557 2.67 -6.04 -22.91
#